data_9ffbff3c0516343e4718583cc9cac85a
#
_entry.id   9ffbff3c0516343e4718583cc9cac85a
#
_cell.length_a   1.000
_cell.length_b   1.000
_cell.length_c   1.000
_cell.angle_alpha   90.00
_cell.angle_beta   90.00
_cell.angle_gamma   90.00
#
_symmetry.space_group_name_H-M   'P 1'
#
loop_
_entity.id
_entity.type
_entity.pdbx_description
1 polymer ?
#
loop_
_entity_poly.entity_id
_entity_poly.type
_entity_poly.pdbx_seq_one_letter_code
_entity_poly.pdbx_strand_id
1 'polypeptide(L)'
;ADSSGTLLSQIQEGFACDIFFSAGAKQINQLQEAGLDIEGTRVDLLQNKVALITYKGSGTSVTTLSELGNASSVALAGNSVPVGQYTRTALQALGILDDSKDATEFTAEEVSEALGGVEINETANVSATLNAVAEGSNEVGTVYYSDAYSRIDDVEIIELVDTSLTGSIVYPMSRVANGEADEAQTAAADDFYVFLQTDEVMDIFESYLFVSNME
;
A
#
# COMPACT_ATOMS: atom_id res chain seq x y z
N ALA A 1 3.39 5.22 13.43
CA ALA A 1 3.12 4.69 12.08
C ALA A 1 1.74 5.15 11.64
N ASP A 2 1.61 5.52 10.37
CA ASP A 2 0.37 5.96 9.75
C ASP A 2 0.46 5.72 8.23
N SER A 3 -0.55 6.14 7.46
CA SER A 3 -0.46 6.06 5.99
C SER A 3 0.73 6.87 5.47
N SER A 4 1.37 6.39 4.40
CA SER A 4 2.53 7.09 3.82
C SER A 4 2.19 8.53 3.42
N GLY A 5 0.94 8.81 2.99
CA GLY A 5 0.50 10.15 2.68
C GLY A 5 0.43 11.07 3.91
N THR A 6 -0.12 10.57 5.03
CA THR A 6 -0.18 11.32 6.30
C THR A 6 1.21 11.64 6.81
N LEU A 7 2.12 10.65 6.80
CA LEU A 7 3.51 10.84 7.25
C LEU A 7 4.27 11.84 6.36
N LEU A 8 4.10 11.75 5.04
CA LEU A 8 4.68 12.73 4.12
C LEU A 8 4.19 14.15 4.42
N SER A 9 2.89 14.34 4.65
CA SER A 9 2.34 15.66 4.99
C SER A 9 2.96 16.22 6.27
N GLN A 10 3.13 15.37 7.30
CA GLN A 10 3.80 15.77 8.54
C GLN A 10 5.26 16.19 8.30
N ILE A 11 6.01 15.43 7.48
CA ILE A 11 7.38 15.79 7.13
C ILE A 11 7.43 17.13 6.39
N GLN A 12 6.51 17.36 5.46
CA GLN A 12 6.39 18.63 4.72
C GLN A 12 5.99 19.81 5.61
N GLU A 13 5.27 19.56 6.70
CA GLU A 13 4.94 20.53 7.75
C GLU A 13 6.10 20.80 8.73
N GLY A 14 7.23 20.08 8.59
CA GLY A 14 8.44 20.29 9.37
C GLY A 14 8.57 19.39 10.60
N PHE A 15 7.76 18.33 10.73
CA PHE A 15 7.97 17.36 11.80
C PHE A 15 9.30 16.62 11.63
N ALA A 16 10.01 16.42 12.74
CA ALA A 16 11.29 15.74 12.76
C ALA A 16 11.15 14.29 12.24
N CYS A 17 11.99 13.94 11.27
CA CYS A 17 12.04 12.61 10.67
C CYS A 17 13.45 12.36 10.15
N ASP A 18 14.05 11.22 10.48
CA ASP A 18 15.40 10.85 10.03
C ASP A 18 15.38 9.89 8.83
N ILE A 19 14.37 8.97 8.80
CA ILE A 19 14.17 8.00 7.73
C ILE A 19 12.68 7.94 7.43
N PHE A 20 12.32 8.09 6.17
CA PHE A 20 10.96 7.85 5.69
C PHE A 20 10.92 6.55 4.89
N PHE A 21 10.16 5.56 5.39
CA PHE A 21 9.92 4.30 4.72
C PHE A 21 8.45 4.27 4.27
N SER A 22 8.23 4.23 2.97
CA SER A 22 6.91 4.41 2.34
C SER A 22 6.37 3.11 1.76
N ALA A 23 5.06 2.90 1.88
CA ALA A 23 4.35 1.80 1.23
C ALA A 23 4.03 2.06 -0.26
N GLY A 24 4.68 3.05 -0.89
CA GLY A 24 4.54 3.37 -2.30
C GLY A 24 5.54 4.40 -2.77
N ALA A 25 5.93 4.31 -4.05
CA ALA A 25 6.94 5.17 -4.65
C ALA A 25 6.51 6.64 -4.76
N LYS A 26 5.21 6.91 -4.94
CA LYS A 26 4.67 8.27 -5.13
C LYS A 26 5.08 9.21 -3.99
N GLN A 27 4.98 8.76 -2.75
CA GLN A 27 5.27 9.60 -1.58
C GLN A 27 6.76 9.91 -1.45
N ILE A 28 7.64 8.97 -1.78
CA ILE A 28 9.09 9.23 -1.85
C ILE A 28 9.43 10.17 -3.00
N ASN A 29 8.78 10.05 -4.17
CA ASN A 29 8.97 10.99 -5.27
C ASN A 29 8.61 12.42 -4.84
N GLN A 30 7.48 12.59 -4.16
CA GLN A 30 7.03 13.89 -3.63
C GLN A 30 7.98 14.44 -2.55
N LEU A 31 8.55 13.57 -1.71
CA LEU A 31 9.58 13.97 -0.74
C LEU A 31 10.81 14.53 -1.46
N GLN A 32 11.28 13.84 -2.51
CA GLN A 32 12.43 14.25 -3.34
C GLN A 32 12.16 15.55 -4.11
N GLU A 33 10.98 15.68 -4.73
CA GLU A 33 10.56 16.90 -5.42
C GLU A 33 10.51 18.11 -4.48
N ALA A 34 10.18 17.89 -3.20
CA ALA A 34 10.20 18.92 -2.17
C ALA A 34 11.63 19.24 -1.64
N GLY A 35 12.65 18.46 -2.03
CA GLY A 35 14.03 18.62 -1.56
C GLY A 35 14.21 18.33 -0.07
N LEU A 36 13.38 17.44 0.48
CA LEU A 36 13.38 17.10 1.90
C LEU A 36 14.15 15.80 2.20
N ASP A 37 14.52 15.03 1.17
CA ASP A 37 15.38 13.86 1.31
C ASP A 37 16.87 14.25 1.30
N ILE A 38 17.72 13.32 1.76
CA ILE A 38 19.16 13.40 1.55
C ILE A 38 19.46 12.76 0.20
N GLU A 39 19.97 13.53 -0.76
CA GLU A 39 20.26 13.10 -2.12
C GLU A 39 21.08 11.80 -2.16
N GLY A 40 20.66 10.85 -3.01
CA GLY A 40 21.34 9.56 -3.19
C GLY A 40 21.04 8.52 -2.12
N THR A 41 20.15 8.79 -1.17
CA THR A 41 19.79 7.83 -0.11
C THR A 41 18.49 7.06 -0.40
N ARG A 42 17.82 7.30 -1.52
CA ARG A 42 16.65 6.49 -1.89
C ARG A 42 17.07 5.07 -2.23
N VAL A 43 16.40 4.10 -1.62
CA VAL A 43 16.49 2.67 -1.94
C VAL A 43 15.08 2.10 -2.05
N ASP A 44 14.77 1.43 -3.15
CA ASP A 44 13.54 0.66 -3.31
C ASP A 44 13.76 -0.70 -2.63
N LEU A 45 13.54 -0.75 -1.31
CA LEU A 45 14.02 -1.81 -0.41
C LEU A 45 13.26 -3.12 -0.58
N LEU A 46 11.93 -3.05 -0.64
CA LEU A 46 11.04 -4.22 -0.67
C LEU A 46 10.02 -4.12 -1.80
N GLN A 47 9.45 -5.27 -2.15
CA GLN A 47 8.30 -5.39 -3.05
C GLN A 47 7.11 -6.03 -2.32
N ASN A 48 5.89 -5.75 -2.84
CA ASN A 48 4.65 -6.37 -2.38
C ASN A 48 3.70 -6.63 -3.56
N LYS A 49 2.54 -7.21 -3.26
CA LYS A 49 1.43 -7.42 -4.23
C LYS A 49 0.12 -6.98 -3.61
N VAL A 50 -0.82 -6.57 -4.44
CA VAL A 50 -2.23 -6.46 -4.03
C VAL A 50 -2.81 -7.86 -3.90
N ALA A 51 -3.49 -8.12 -2.80
CA ALA A 51 -4.26 -9.33 -2.56
C ALA A 51 -5.76 -8.98 -2.52
N LEU A 52 -6.57 -9.68 -3.30
CA LEU A 52 -8.01 -9.72 -3.13
C LEU A 52 -8.33 -10.76 -2.05
N ILE A 53 -9.04 -10.34 -1.02
CA ILE A 53 -9.36 -11.18 0.14
C ILE A 53 -10.86 -11.25 0.40
N THR A 54 -11.28 -12.30 1.09
CA THR A 54 -12.59 -12.46 1.69
C THR A 54 -12.46 -13.00 3.10
N TYR A 55 -13.52 -12.93 3.92
CA TYR A 55 -13.51 -13.57 5.23
C TYR A 55 -13.70 -15.09 5.10
N LYS A 56 -13.11 -15.85 6.02
CA LYS A 56 -13.23 -17.32 6.00
C LYS A 56 -14.66 -17.77 6.06
N GLY A 57 -15.02 -18.64 5.12
CA GLY A 57 -16.36 -19.21 5.03
C GLY A 57 -17.42 -18.26 4.47
N SER A 58 -17.02 -17.18 3.80
CA SER A 58 -17.94 -16.24 3.12
C SER A 58 -18.82 -16.91 2.08
N GLY A 59 -18.27 -17.92 1.37
CA GLY A 59 -18.92 -18.53 0.23
C GLY A 59 -19.06 -17.58 -0.97
N THR A 60 -18.21 -16.56 -1.04
CA THR A 60 -18.19 -15.60 -2.16
C THR A 60 -18.08 -16.30 -3.50
N SER A 61 -18.71 -15.76 -4.52
CA SER A 61 -18.56 -16.18 -5.92
C SER A 61 -17.46 -15.43 -6.65
N VAL A 62 -16.87 -14.42 -6.02
CA VAL A 62 -15.77 -13.63 -6.58
C VAL A 62 -14.50 -14.46 -6.54
N THR A 63 -13.84 -14.61 -7.70
CA THR A 63 -12.60 -15.40 -7.83
C THR A 63 -11.43 -14.57 -8.35
N THR A 64 -11.70 -13.40 -8.92
CA THR A 64 -10.69 -12.48 -9.44
C THR A 64 -11.09 -11.02 -9.23
N LEU A 65 -10.13 -10.12 -9.33
CA LEU A 65 -10.36 -8.67 -9.25
C LEU A 65 -11.36 -8.18 -10.32
N SER A 66 -11.37 -8.81 -11.50
CA SER A 66 -12.31 -8.45 -12.58
C SER A 66 -13.78 -8.77 -12.25
N GLU A 67 -14.01 -9.58 -11.24
CA GLU A 67 -15.34 -10.00 -10.80
C GLU A 67 -15.85 -9.25 -9.56
N LEU A 68 -15.17 -8.19 -9.13
CA LEU A 68 -15.57 -7.41 -7.95
C LEU A 68 -17.02 -6.93 -7.98
N GLY A 69 -17.57 -6.67 -9.18
CA GLY A 69 -18.97 -6.30 -9.35
C GLY A 69 -19.99 -7.40 -8.97
N ASN A 70 -19.55 -8.64 -8.78
CA ASN A 70 -20.40 -9.75 -8.33
C ASN A 70 -20.49 -9.85 -6.80
N ALA A 71 -19.67 -9.10 -6.07
CA ALA A 71 -19.73 -9.05 -4.61
C ALA A 71 -20.96 -8.31 -4.11
N SER A 72 -21.43 -8.65 -2.92
CA SER A 72 -22.47 -7.87 -2.24
C SER A 72 -21.93 -6.54 -1.69
N SER A 73 -20.66 -6.51 -1.30
CA SER A 73 -19.98 -5.31 -0.82
C SER A 73 -18.46 -5.45 -0.90
N VAL A 74 -17.77 -4.34 -1.12
CA VAL A 74 -16.32 -4.26 -1.26
C VAL A 74 -15.74 -3.26 -0.26
N ALA A 75 -14.77 -3.68 0.54
CA ALA A 75 -13.93 -2.76 1.30
C ALA A 75 -12.76 -2.30 0.41
N LEU A 76 -12.67 -1.00 0.17
CA LEU A 76 -11.66 -0.38 -0.70
C LEU A 76 -11.00 0.79 0.01
N ALA A 77 -9.68 0.77 0.11
CA ALA A 77 -8.94 1.90 0.65
C ALA A 77 -9.11 3.15 -0.23
N GLY A 78 -9.14 4.32 0.39
CA GLY A 78 -9.31 5.60 -0.29
C GLY A 78 -8.27 5.85 -1.38
N ASN A 79 -8.59 6.75 -2.29
CA ASN A 79 -7.72 7.07 -3.43
C ASN A 79 -6.42 7.80 -3.05
N SER A 80 -6.30 8.30 -1.83
CA SER A 80 -5.05 8.83 -1.26
C SER A 80 -4.14 7.74 -0.65
N VAL A 81 -4.68 6.53 -0.44
CA VAL A 81 -3.97 5.40 0.18
C VAL A 81 -3.31 4.55 -0.91
N PRO A 82 -2.00 4.22 -0.81
CA PRO A 82 -1.29 3.53 -1.88
C PRO A 82 -1.98 2.24 -2.38
N VAL A 83 -2.43 1.34 -1.50
CA VAL A 83 -3.13 0.11 -1.94
C VAL A 83 -4.43 0.41 -2.70
N GLY A 84 -5.15 1.46 -2.29
CA GLY A 84 -6.34 1.93 -3.00
C GLY A 84 -6.01 2.50 -4.39
N GLN A 85 -4.85 3.14 -4.54
CA GLN A 85 -4.33 3.61 -5.83
C GLN A 85 -3.98 2.42 -6.74
N TYR A 86 -3.21 1.45 -6.23
CA TYR A 86 -2.86 0.25 -7.00
C TYR A 86 -4.08 -0.56 -7.42
N THR A 87 -5.09 -0.66 -6.56
CA THR A 87 -6.34 -1.33 -6.92
C THR A 87 -7.04 -0.62 -8.09
N ARG A 88 -7.15 0.72 -8.04
CA ARG A 88 -7.75 1.50 -9.13
C ARG A 88 -6.94 1.42 -10.43
N THR A 89 -5.61 1.42 -10.34
CA THR A 89 -4.72 1.17 -11.49
C THR A 89 -4.99 -0.19 -12.11
N ALA A 90 -5.14 -1.23 -11.30
CA ALA A 90 -5.47 -2.56 -11.81
C ALA A 90 -6.87 -2.61 -12.46
N LEU A 91 -7.86 -1.92 -11.89
CA LEU A 91 -9.20 -1.81 -12.50
C LEU A 91 -9.18 -1.05 -13.83
N GLN A 92 -8.32 -0.04 -13.99
CA GLN A 92 -8.07 0.60 -15.30
C GLN A 92 -7.41 -0.36 -16.28
N ALA A 93 -6.37 -1.07 -15.87
CA ALA A 93 -5.70 -2.05 -16.73
C ALA A 93 -6.63 -3.19 -17.18
N LEU A 94 -7.64 -3.53 -16.38
CA LEU A 94 -8.71 -4.47 -16.73
C LEU A 94 -9.81 -3.86 -17.61
N GLY A 95 -9.78 -2.55 -17.87
CA GLY A 95 -10.80 -1.83 -18.65
C GLY A 95 -12.14 -1.67 -17.91
N ILE A 96 -12.16 -1.82 -16.58
CA ILE A 96 -13.33 -1.59 -15.72
C ILE A 96 -13.46 -0.09 -15.43
N LEU A 97 -12.37 0.57 -15.05
CA LEU A 97 -12.28 2.02 -15.02
C LEU A 97 -11.72 2.50 -16.35
N ASP A 98 -12.23 3.62 -16.83
CA ASP A 98 -11.70 4.24 -18.04
C ASP A 98 -10.34 4.91 -17.77
N ASP A 99 -9.60 5.22 -18.81
CA ASP A 99 -8.29 5.87 -18.77
C ASP A 99 -8.36 7.40 -19.01
N SER A 100 -9.55 7.99 -18.83
CA SER A 100 -9.78 9.43 -19.04
C SER A 100 -9.08 10.31 -17.99
N LYS A 101 -8.75 9.75 -16.84
CA LYS A 101 -8.06 10.42 -15.74
C LYS A 101 -7.13 9.46 -14.98
N ASP A 102 -6.28 10.03 -14.12
CA ASP A 102 -5.38 9.25 -13.27
C ASP A 102 -6.18 8.33 -12.32
N ALA A 103 -5.69 7.11 -12.11
CA ALA A 103 -6.31 6.13 -11.21
C ALA A 103 -6.57 6.68 -9.81
N THR A 104 -5.72 7.60 -9.34
CA THR A 104 -5.84 8.24 -8.03
C THR A 104 -6.95 9.27 -7.93
N GLU A 105 -7.59 9.63 -9.03
CA GLU A 105 -8.68 10.61 -9.08
C GLU A 105 -10.08 9.96 -8.98
N PHE A 106 -10.17 8.63 -9.16
CA PHE A 106 -11.46 7.93 -9.04
C PHE A 106 -11.95 7.88 -7.59
N THR A 107 -13.14 8.40 -7.38
CA THR A 107 -13.85 8.29 -6.09
C THR A 107 -14.42 6.87 -5.89
N ALA A 108 -14.79 6.53 -4.67
CA ALA A 108 -15.46 5.26 -4.38
C ALA A 108 -16.80 5.13 -5.13
N GLU A 109 -17.53 6.24 -5.33
CA GLU A 109 -18.80 6.27 -6.07
C GLU A 109 -18.59 5.91 -7.54
N GLU A 110 -17.59 6.50 -8.21
CA GLU A 110 -17.26 6.19 -9.60
C GLU A 110 -16.77 4.74 -9.78
N VAL A 111 -16.01 4.21 -8.80
CA VAL A 111 -15.62 2.78 -8.79
C VAL A 111 -16.85 1.90 -8.63
N SER A 112 -17.78 2.25 -7.73
CA SER A 112 -19.06 1.53 -7.56
C SER A 112 -19.85 1.49 -8.86
N GLU A 113 -20.02 2.64 -9.52
CA GLU A 113 -20.73 2.74 -10.80
C GLU A 113 -20.10 1.86 -11.88
N ALA A 114 -18.78 1.91 -12.01
CA ALA A 114 -18.02 1.10 -12.97
C ALA A 114 -18.14 -0.40 -12.73
N LEU A 115 -18.31 -0.80 -11.47
CA LEU A 115 -18.52 -2.19 -11.03
C LEU A 115 -20.02 -2.61 -11.06
N GLY A 116 -20.90 -1.80 -11.63
CA GLY A 116 -22.32 -2.11 -11.74
C GLY A 116 -23.17 -1.74 -10.52
N GLY A 117 -22.68 -0.85 -9.66
CA GLY A 117 -23.38 -0.35 -8.49
C GLY A 117 -23.15 -1.16 -7.22
N VAL A 118 -22.06 -1.95 -7.15
CA VAL A 118 -21.70 -2.69 -5.92
C VAL A 118 -21.45 -1.71 -4.76
N GLU A 119 -21.88 -2.09 -3.57
CA GLU A 119 -21.64 -1.29 -2.37
C GLU A 119 -20.13 -1.21 -2.07
N ILE A 120 -19.57 0.02 -2.02
CA ILE A 120 -18.19 0.26 -1.64
C ILE A 120 -18.13 0.92 -0.26
N ASN A 121 -17.44 0.26 0.66
CA ASN A 121 -17.02 0.83 1.92
C ASN A 121 -15.60 1.42 1.75
N GLU A 122 -15.51 2.74 1.59
CA GLU A 122 -14.22 3.40 1.50
C GLU A 122 -13.56 3.50 2.88
N THR A 123 -12.32 3.02 2.99
CA THR A 123 -11.59 2.95 4.25
C THR A 123 -10.40 3.90 4.28
N ALA A 124 -10.04 4.37 5.46
CA ALA A 124 -8.97 5.36 5.65
C ALA A 124 -7.56 4.81 5.46
N ASN A 125 -7.38 3.49 5.57
CA ASN A 125 -6.09 2.81 5.43
C ASN A 125 -6.28 1.30 5.22
N VAL A 126 -5.18 0.60 4.86
CA VAL A 126 -5.19 -0.83 4.59
C VAL A 126 -5.64 -1.68 5.78
N SER A 127 -5.27 -1.30 7.00
CA SER A 127 -5.67 -2.04 8.21
C SER A 127 -7.19 -1.98 8.44
N ALA A 128 -7.82 -0.83 8.15
CA ALA A 128 -9.27 -0.68 8.20
C ALA A 128 -9.96 -1.55 7.14
N THR A 129 -9.40 -1.63 5.92
CA THR A 129 -9.88 -2.53 4.86
C THR A 129 -9.82 -4.00 5.32
N LEU A 130 -8.66 -4.42 5.83
CA LEU A 130 -8.44 -5.78 6.32
C LEU A 130 -9.44 -6.15 7.43
N ASN A 131 -9.63 -5.26 8.40
CA ASN A 131 -10.57 -5.48 9.50
C ASN A 131 -12.02 -5.57 9.01
N ALA A 132 -12.44 -4.69 8.09
CA ALA A 132 -13.79 -4.71 7.54
C ALA A 132 -14.12 -6.04 6.85
N VAL A 133 -13.15 -6.65 6.16
CA VAL A 133 -13.31 -7.98 5.57
C VAL A 133 -13.23 -9.07 6.62
N ALA A 134 -12.20 -9.07 7.48
CA ALA A 134 -11.97 -10.12 8.48
C ALA A 134 -13.15 -10.27 9.47
N GLU A 135 -13.85 -9.17 9.75
CA GLU A 135 -15.04 -9.14 10.62
C GLU A 135 -16.35 -9.44 9.85
N GLY A 136 -16.30 -9.67 8.54
CA GLY A 136 -17.47 -9.93 7.70
C GLY A 136 -18.36 -8.71 7.47
N SER A 137 -17.87 -7.50 7.74
CA SER A 137 -18.60 -6.26 7.45
C SER A 137 -18.68 -5.98 5.94
N ASN A 138 -17.68 -6.48 5.18
CA ASN A 138 -17.69 -6.50 3.73
C ASN A 138 -17.34 -7.90 3.23
N GLU A 139 -17.90 -8.29 2.09
CA GLU A 139 -17.70 -9.62 1.50
C GLU A 139 -16.27 -9.82 1.01
N VAL A 140 -15.76 -8.84 0.29
CA VAL A 140 -14.39 -8.85 -0.26
C VAL A 140 -13.70 -7.51 -0.05
N GLY A 141 -12.39 -7.48 -0.24
CA GLY A 141 -11.62 -6.24 -0.21
C GLY A 141 -10.21 -6.43 -0.75
N THR A 142 -9.50 -5.33 -0.99
CA THR A 142 -8.14 -5.33 -1.49
C THR A 142 -7.17 -4.77 -0.46
N VAL A 143 -6.14 -5.56 -0.15
CA VAL A 143 -5.07 -5.24 0.81
C VAL A 143 -3.72 -5.58 0.20
N TYR A 144 -2.63 -5.29 0.89
CA TYR A 144 -1.35 -5.90 0.50
C TYR A 144 -1.26 -7.35 0.98
N TYR A 145 -0.53 -8.18 0.25
CA TYR A 145 -0.34 -9.59 0.60
C TYR A 145 0.26 -9.77 2.00
N SER A 146 1.23 -8.95 2.36
CA SER A 146 1.81 -8.95 3.71
C SER A 146 0.79 -8.62 4.81
N ASP A 147 -0.18 -7.73 4.55
CA ASP A 147 -1.23 -7.42 5.52
C ASP A 147 -2.20 -8.60 5.68
N ALA A 148 -2.62 -9.23 4.57
CA ALA A 148 -3.50 -10.40 4.58
C ALA A 148 -2.91 -11.55 5.42
N TYR A 149 -1.59 -11.74 5.37
CA TYR A 149 -0.91 -12.77 6.15
C TYR A 149 -1.09 -12.58 7.66
N SER A 150 -1.12 -11.34 8.14
CA SER A 150 -1.31 -11.03 9.57
C SER A 150 -2.66 -11.50 10.13
N ARG A 151 -3.65 -11.74 9.27
CA ARG A 151 -5.01 -12.18 9.59
C ARG A 151 -5.40 -13.45 8.82
N ILE A 152 -4.42 -14.28 8.45
CA ILE A 152 -4.65 -15.49 7.61
C ILE A 152 -5.60 -16.50 8.25
N ASP A 153 -5.78 -16.43 9.56
CA ASP A 153 -6.76 -17.24 10.27
C ASP A 153 -8.20 -16.76 10.12
N ASP A 154 -8.42 -15.50 9.75
CA ASP A 154 -9.73 -14.85 9.61
C ASP A 154 -10.13 -14.61 8.15
N VAL A 155 -9.14 -14.53 7.24
CA VAL A 155 -9.38 -14.25 5.83
C VAL A 155 -8.86 -15.35 4.91
N GLU A 156 -9.40 -15.39 3.70
CA GLU A 156 -8.94 -16.21 2.59
C GLU A 156 -8.43 -15.28 1.48
N ILE A 157 -7.27 -15.61 0.91
CA ILE A 157 -6.74 -14.91 -0.25
C ILE A 157 -7.38 -15.53 -1.48
N ILE A 158 -8.17 -14.73 -2.20
CA ILE A 158 -8.83 -15.16 -3.44
C ILE A 158 -7.86 -15.09 -4.60
N GLU A 159 -7.13 -13.97 -4.70
CA GLU A 159 -6.20 -13.70 -5.80
C GLU A 159 -5.02 -12.85 -5.31
N LEU A 160 -3.82 -13.15 -5.81
CA LEU A 160 -2.71 -12.21 -5.81
C LEU A 160 -2.68 -11.53 -7.16
N VAL A 161 -3.05 -10.25 -7.18
CA VAL A 161 -3.18 -9.45 -8.40
C VAL A 161 -1.83 -9.40 -9.12
N ASP A 162 -1.84 -9.69 -10.41
CA ASP A 162 -0.63 -9.68 -11.23
C ASP A 162 -0.05 -8.27 -11.33
N THR A 163 1.28 -8.16 -11.19
CA THR A 163 2.00 -6.88 -11.24
C THR A 163 1.94 -6.21 -12.61
N SER A 164 1.56 -6.93 -13.68
CA SER A 164 1.25 -6.31 -14.98
C SER A 164 0.02 -5.40 -14.93
N LEU A 165 -0.89 -5.60 -13.96
CA LEU A 165 -2.07 -4.77 -13.76
C LEU A 165 -1.82 -3.59 -12.81
N THR A 166 -1.04 -3.81 -11.75
CA THR A 166 -0.79 -2.78 -10.73
C THR A 166 0.45 -1.93 -11.00
N GLY A 167 1.37 -2.41 -11.84
CA GLY A 167 2.76 -2.00 -11.81
C GLY A 167 3.52 -2.61 -10.62
N SER A 168 4.82 -2.36 -10.57
CA SER A 168 5.67 -2.82 -9.46
C SER A 168 5.30 -2.05 -8.18
N ILE A 169 4.98 -2.78 -7.13
CA ILE A 169 4.69 -2.21 -5.82
C ILE A 169 5.96 -2.27 -5.00
N VAL A 170 6.68 -1.17 -4.96
CA VAL A 170 7.91 -1.04 -4.19
C VAL A 170 7.65 -0.29 -2.90
N TYR A 171 8.38 -0.69 -1.87
CA TYR A 171 8.46 -0.01 -0.59
C TYR A 171 9.82 0.68 -0.52
N PRO A 172 9.89 1.92 -0.99
CA PRO A 172 11.12 2.68 -0.94
C PRO A 172 11.33 3.31 0.43
N MET A 173 12.59 3.49 0.80
CA MET A 173 12.99 4.34 1.91
C MET A 173 13.99 5.40 1.46
N SER A 174 14.05 6.50 2.20
CA SER A 174 15.06 7.54 2.04
C SER A 174 15.40 8.15 3.39
N ARG A 175 16.63 8.66 3.54
CA ARG A 175 16.99 9.56 4.63
C ARG A 175 16.30 10.90 4.41
N VAL A 176 15.84 11.50 5.49
CA VAL A 176 15.20 12.82 5.48
C VAL A 176 16.13 13.84 6.11
N ALA A 177 16.14 15.05 5.56
CA ALA A 177 16.92 16.15 6.09
C ALA A 177 16.26 16.67 7.39
N ASN A 178 16.71 16.15 8.54
CA ASN A 178 16.19 16.52 9.86
C ASN A 178 17.04 17.66 10.46
N GLY A 179 16.53 18.89 10.38
CA GLY A 179 17.22 20.06 10.92
C GLY A 179 17.28 20.13 12.45
N GLU A 180 16.55 19.27 13.17
CA GLU A 180 16.56 19.19 14.63
C GLU A 180 17.52 18.14 15.17
N ALA A 181 18.04 17.25 14.30
CA ALA A 181 18.94 16.17 14.72
C ALA A 181 20.31 16.71 15.12
N ASP A 182 20.81 16.27 16.26
CA ASP A 182 22.20 16.46 16.63
C ASP A 182 23.13 15.44 15.91
N GLU A 183 24.43 15.57 16.13
CA GLU A 183 25.41 14.71 15.49
C GLU A 183 25.28 13.23 15.88
N ALA A 184 24.89 12.95 17.13
CA ALA A 184 24.68 11.58 17.61
C ALA A 184 23.42 10.95 17.02
N GLN A 185 22.34 11.71 16.89
CA GLN A 185 21.12 11.28 16.24
C GLN A 185 21.33 11.03 14.75
N THR A 186 22.03 11.93 14.07
CA THR A 186 22.37 11.76 12.65
C THR A 186 23.17 10.48 12.43
N ALA A 187 24.21 10.23 13.24
CA ALA A 187 25.01 9.02 13.15
C ALA A 187 24.18 7.75 13.41
N ALA A 188 23.33 7.77 14.44
CA ALA A 188 22.44 6.64 14.73
C ALA A 188 21.44 6.35 13.59
N ALA A 189 20.94 7.40 12.94
CA ALA A 189 20.06 7.26 11.80
C ALA A 189 20.79 6.73 10.55
N ASP A 190 22.07 7.10 10.34
CA ASP A 190 22.91 6.52 9.29
C ASP A 190 23.16 5.03 9.54
N ASP A 191 23.52 4.66 10.76
CA ASP A 191 23.73 3.26 11.14
C ASP A 191 22.45 2.43 10.97
N PHE A 192 21.30 2.96 11.38
CA PHE A 192 20.02 2.28 11.23
C PHE A 192 19.58 2.15 9.76
N TYR A 193 19.83 3.19 8.95
CA TYR A 193 19.56 3.14 7.52
C TYR A 193 20.39 2.04 6.82
N VAL A 194 21.65 1.87 7.18
CA VAL A 194 22.52 0.80 6.66
C VAL A 194 22.06 -0.56 7.20
N PHE A 195 21.70 -0.65 8.48
CA PHE A 195 21.20 -1.89 9.09
C PHE A 195 19.94 -2.41 8.40
N LEU A 196 19.01 -1.52 8.03
CA LEU A 196 17.79 -1.90 7.31
C LEU A 196 18.05 -2.59 5.95
N GLN A 197 19.25 -2.49 5.40
CA GLN A 197 19.66 -3.06 4.11
C GLN A 197 20.48 -4.35 4.25
N THR A 198 20.60 -4.90 5.47
CA THR A 198 21.35 -6.14 5.71
C THR A 198 20.50 -7.38 5.42
N ASP A 199 21.16 -8.49 5.07
CA ASP A 199 20.51 -9.79 4.86
C ASP A 199 19.69 -10.21 6.08
N GLU A 200 20.18 -9.95 7.32
CA GLU A 200 19.45 -10.24 8.55
C GLU A 200 18.06 -9.55 8.59
N VAL A 201 17.99 -8.31 8.15
CA VAL A 201 16.73 -7.55 8.11
C VAL A 201 15.87 -8.01 6.94
N MET A 202 16.48 -8.36 5.79
CA MET A 202 15.74 -8.92 4.66
C MET A 202 15.08 -10.25 5.04
N ASP A 203 15.77 -11.15 5.73
CA ASP A 203 15.20 -12.41 6.25
C ASP A 203 13.99 -12.16 7.15
N ILE A 204 14.03 -11.10 7.97
CA ILE A 204 12.88 -10.71 8.80
C ILE A 204 11.71 -10.26 7.91
N PHE A 205 11.93 -9.36 6.95
CA PHE A 205 10.88 -8.91 6.05
C PHE A 205 10.27 -10.05 5.23
N GLU A 206 11.09 -10.98 4.73
CA GLU A 206 10.64 -12.15 3.97
C GLU A 206 9.78 -13.09 4.81
N SER A 207 10.05 -13.19 6.12
CA SER A 207 9.20 -13.95 7.04
C SER A 207 7.78 -13.38 7.18
N TYR A 208 7.58 -12.11 6.80
CA TYR A 208 6.28 -11.40 6.73
C TYR A 208 5.77 -11.24 5.29
N LEU A 209 6.26 -12.06 4.36
CA LEU A 209 5.86 -12.12 2.95
C LEU A 209 6.15 -10.85 2.12
N PHE A 210 7.07 -10.03 2.55
CA PHE A 210 7.71 -9.07 1.65
C PHE A 210 8.73 -9.78 0.77
N VAL A 211 9.03 -9.22 -0.37
CA VAL A 211 10.11 -9.70 -1.25
C VAL A 211 11.24 -8.68 -1.20
N SER A 212 12.47 -9.13 -0.95
CA SER A 212 13.64 -8.25 -1.07
C SER A 212 13.75 -7.71 -2.50
N ASN A 213 14.04 -6.44 -2.63
CA ASN A 213 14.36 -5.80 -3.91
C ASN A 213 15.86 -5.43 -4.01
N MET A 214 16.65 -5.90 -3.03
CA MET A 214 18.10 -5.75 -3.02
C MET A 214 18.74 -6.84 -3.86
N GLU A 215 19.62 -6.43 -4.82
CA GLU A 215 20.44 -7.35 -5.62
C GLU A 215 21.73 -7.73 -4.87
#